data_334d41b0c036f2585ddaf39b86b1d2f8
#
_entry.id   334d41b0c036f2585ddaf39b86b1d2f8
#
_cell.length_a   1.000
_cell.length_b   1.000
_cell.length_c   1.000
_cell.angle_alpha   90.00
_cell.angle_beta   90.00
_cell.angle_gamma   90.00
#
_symmetry.space_group_name_H-M   'P 1'
#
loop_
_entity.id
_entity.type
_entity.pdbx_description
1 polymer ?
#
loop_
_entity_poly.entity_id
_entity_poly.type
_entity_poly.pdbx_seq_one_letter_code
_entity_poly.pdbx_strand_id
1 'polypeptide(L)'
;MIVTMYWGEPSTPSFVLLPLSGYSSIGQVQILDWTGNAAASFNLNATKGQNTVLVQAPVTSAFGKDDVRSVNLTIVDPSGRPVPNAVNIPFSQIPPVSQPQQTYPYVADWTYPSNLSEGNYQVWIDVVDIQGNIAYSLHGPSGFGLFKPGIHPLDLIPYVVGAAGGIIAGTFYIKRRRRKEYLAPFDHFYSLTGGSFPQGTMVTVEGNTGAGKTLLTEQLMYDDLKTGRPCVFVSTADFPGKIRSGMRSLGLETEPYESKESLKFVDSYSMEAGQPSQEKFYVSSSGDLTSLGVKISSAMSTPGDGASVYFDSLTPLAPRSKSESIVSFAQTVGAKARGSGGKIFFTIGSSVDDLILRQLEEASDCIIQMEAFEEGGLRRRRMRIIKFRNRSFHEGWVTFTVEDNKGIIFYSKKPRK
;
A
#
# COMPACT_ATOMS: atom_id res chain seq x y z
N MET A 1 -9.64 26.33 21.47
CA MET A 1 -8.72 27.42 21.81
C MET A 1 -7.57 26.83 22.62
N ILE A 2 -6.35 26.78 22.08
CA ILE A 2 -5.14 26.40 22.84
C ILE A 2 -4.56 27.71 23.37
N VAL A 3 -4.37 27.79 24.68
CA VAL A 3 -3.65 28.90 25.33
C VAL A 3 -2.24 28.43 25.58
N THR A 4 -1.26 28.94 24.81
CA THR A 4 0.15 28.72 25.10
C THR A 4 0.65 29.85 25.96
N MET A 5 1.04 29.57 27.20
CA MET A 5 1.69 30.56 28.10
C MET A 5 3.18 30.61 27.76
N TYR A 6 3.67 31.80 27.38
CA TYR A 6 5.09 32.11 27.36
C TYR A 6 5.47 32.85 28.64
N TRP A 7 6.45 32.31 29.36
CA TRP A 7 7.09 33.00 30.50
C TRP A 7 8.21 33.88 29.94
N GLY A 8 7.93 35.14 29.79
CA GLY A 8 8.96 36.17 29.66
C GLY A 8 9.04 36.94 30.98
N GLU A 9 10.18 37.57 31.29
CA GLU A 9 10.50 38.34 32.52
C GLU A 9 9.33 39.13 33.11
N PRO A 10 9.26 39.39 34.44
CA PRO A 10 8.08 39.26 35.26
C PRO A 10 7.16 40.48 35.30
N SER A 11 6.48 40.86 34.29
CA SER A 11 5.49 41.94 34.44
C SER A 11 4.15 41.82 33.69
N THR A 12 4.01 41.01 32.69
CA THR A 12 2.70 40.78 32.05
C THR A 12 2.61 39.46 31.30
N PRO A 13 1.70 38.54 31.65
CA PRO A 13 1.44 37.36 30.83
C PRO A 13 0.81 37.80 29.52
N SER A 14 1.51 37.56 28.40
CA SER A 14 0.97 37.79 27.07
C SER A 14 0.25 36.52 26.61
N PHE A 15 -1.06 36.60 26.40
CA PHE A 15 -1.85 35.54 25.81
C PHE A 15 -1.91 35.75 24.29
N VAL A 16 -1.43 34.82 23.52
CA VAL A 16 -1.67 34.79 22.08
C VAL A 16 -2.85 33.87 21.84
N LEU A 17 -3.99 34.45 21.49
CA LEU A 17 -5.14 33.70 20.98
C LEU A 17 -4.87 33.37 19.48
N LEU A 18 -4.47 32.13 19.21
CA LEU A 18 -4.45 31.63 17.84
C LEU A 18 -5.84 31.16 17.50
N PRO A 19 -6.43 31.65 16.40
CA PRO A 19 -7.70 31.11 15.91
C PRO A 19 -7.45 29.67 15.46
N LEU A 20 -8.08 28.71 16.11
CA LEU A 20 -8.04 27.30 15.80
C LEU A 20 -9.12 26.96 14.77
N SER A 21 -8.98 27.48 13.56
CA SER A 21 -9.70 26.95 12.40
C SER A 21 -8.95 25.71 11.91
N GLY A 22 -9.55 24.50 11.98
CA GLY A 22 -9.02 23.31 11.35
C GLY A 22 -8.73 22.11 12.23
N TYR A 23 -9.37 21.99 13.40
CA TYR A 23 -9.22 20.80 14.27
C TYR A 23 -10.31 19.73 14.10
N SER A 24 -11.11 19.84 13.09
CA SER A 24 -11.97 18.75 12.65
C SER A 24 -11.28 17.96 11.54
N SER A 25 -11.44 16.66 11.52
CA SER A 25 -10.98 15.79 10.44
C SER A 25 -12.04 14.74 10.12
N ILE A 26 -12.03 14.27 8.88
CA ILE A 26 -12.89 13.18 8.43
C ILE A 26 -12.02 11.94 8.26
N GLY A 27 -12.40 10.84 8.88
CA GLY A 27 -11.75 9.56 8.72
C GLY A 27 -12.14 8.87 7.41
N GLN A 28 -11.98 7.56 7.33
CA GLN A 28 -12.29 6.79 6.13
C GLN A 28 -13.79 6.83 5.83
N VAL A 29 -14.16 7.45 4.71
CA VAL A 29 -15.55 7.51 4.24
C VAL A 29 -15.95 6.14 3.66
N GLN A 30 -17.12 5.65 4.07
CA GLN A 30 -17.70 4.42 3.56
C GLN A 30 -18.94 4.75 2.72
N ILE A 31 -19.05 4.09 1.58
CA ILE A 31 -20.22 4.19 0.70
C ILE A 31 -20.94 2.86 0.75
N LEU A 32 -22.22 2.91 1.11
CA LEU A 32 -23.03 1.75 1.39
C LEU A 32 -24.29 1.76 0.50
N ASP A 33 -24.82 0.59 0.22
CA ASP A 33 -26.11 0.44 -0.42
C ASP A 33 -27.28 0.65 0.56
N TRP A 34 -28.48 0.63 0.06
CA TRP A 34 -29.73 0.80 0.82
C TRP A 34 -29.92 -0.26 1.93
N THR A 35 -29.18 -1.36 1.90
CA THR A 35 -29.19 -2.40 2.94
C THR A 35 -28.08 -2.21 3.97
N GLY A 36 -27.20 -1.21 3.78
CA GLY A 36 -26.06 -0.92 4.65
C GLY A 36 -24.79 -1.72 4.33
N ASN A 37 -24.72 -2.40 3.19
CA ASN A 37 -23.53 -3.10 2.75
C ASN A 37 -22.63 -2.19 1.90
N ALA A 38 -21.31 -2.34 2.03
CA ALA A 38 -20.35 -1.57 1.25
C ALA A 38 -20.52 -1.83 -0.25
N ALA A 39 -20.66 -0.74 -1.03
CA ALA A 39 -20.89 -0.80 -2.47
C ALA A 39 -20.06 0.28 -3.20
N ALA A 40 -19.35 -0.13 -4.26
CA ALA A 40 -18.59 0.78 -5.12
C ALA A 40 -19.36 1.21 -6.38
N SER A 41 -20.50 0.58 -6.68
CA SER A 41 -21.34 0.90 -7.84
C SER A 41 -22.81 0.58 -7.59
N PHE A 42 -23.69 1.34 -8.23
CA PHE A 42 -25.13 1.25 -8.08
C PHE A 42 -25.80 1.19 -9.45
N ASN A 43 -27.00 0.58 -9.47
CA ASN A 43 -27.80 0.45 -10.67
C ASN A 43 -28.66 1.69 -10.88
N LEU A 44 -28.42 2.43 -11.95
CA LEU A 44 -29.20 3.65 -12.27
C LEU A 44 -30.69 3.37 -12.49
N ASN A 45 -31.06 2.16 -12.90
CA ASN A 45 -32.45 1.71 -13.06
C ASN A 45 -32.97 0.96 -11.83
N ALA A 46 -32.37 1.15 -10.65
CA ALA A 46 -32.86 0.52 -9.41
C ALA A 46 -34.30 0.91 -9.13
N THR A 47 -35.06 -0.02 -8.53
CA THR A 47 -36.46 0.23 -8.14
C THR A 47 -36.51 1.23 -7.00
N LYS A 48 -37.65 1.92 -6.86
CA LYS A 48 -37.88 2.87 -5.77
C LYS A 48 -37.61 2.21 -4.42
N GLY A 49 -36.76 2.83 -3.59
CA GLY A 49 -36.29 2.31 -2.31
C GLY A 49 -34.96 1.56 -2.39
N GLN A 50 -34.53 1.12 -3.57
CA GLN A 50 -33.20 0.52 -3.80
C GLN A 50 -32.23 1.52 -4.47
N ASN A 51 -32.72 2.69 -4.89
CA ASN A 51 -31.97 3.75 -5.52
C ASN A 51 -31.42 4.76 -4.49
N THR A 52 -30.84 4.26 -3.41
CA THR A 52 -30.30 5.09 -2.32
C THR A 52 -28.84 4.71 -2.06
N VAL A 53 -28.01 5.75 -2.01
CA VAL A 53 -26.60 5.68 -1.57
C VAL A 53 -26.54 6.20 -0.14
N LEU A 54 -25.96 5.41 0.76
CA LEU A 54 -25.65 5.84 2.12
C LEU A 54 -24.16 6.20 2.16
N VAL A 55 -23.86 7.37 2.72
CA VAL A 55 -22.48 7.81 2.95
C VAL A 55 -22.25 7.89 4.44
N GLN A 56 -21.31 7.14 4.95
CA GLN A 56 -20.91 7.16 6.35
C GLN A 56 -19.52 7.79 6.49
N ALA A 57 -19.43 8.80 7.34
CA ALA A 57 -18.20 9.53 7.60
C ALA A 57 -17.94 9.65 9.11
N PRO A 58 -16.81 9.12 9.62
CA PRO A 58 -16.39 9.39 10.99
C PRO A 58 -15.75 10.77 11.05
N VAL A 59 -16.33 11.67 11.85
CA VAL A 59 -15.83 13.04 12.06
C VAL A 59 -15.19 13.12 13.43
N THR A 60 -13.94 13.57 13.48
CA THR A 60 -13.21 13.86 14.72
C THR A 60 -13.15 15.36 14.92
N SER A 61 -13.51 15.83 16.11
CA SER A 61 -13.31 17.21 16.54
C SER A 61 -12.50 17.25 17.83
N ALA A 62 -11.51 18.13 17.89
CA ALA A 62 -10.66 18.30 19.07
C ALA A 62 -11.45 18.79 20.31
N PHE A 63 -12.58 19.44 20.10
CA PHE A 63 -13.43 19.99 21.17
C PHE A 63 -14.72 19.20 21.42
N GLY A 64 -14.84 18.04 20.77
CA GLY A 64 -16.00 17.17 20.91
C GLY A 64 -17.14 17.50 19.96
N LYS A 65 -18.26 16.80 20.13
CA LYS A 65 -19.43 16.90 19.22
C LYS A 65 -20.05 18.29 19.19
N ASP A 66 -19.98 19.04 20.28
CA ASP A 66 -20.67 20.31 20.43
C ASP A 66 -19.96 21.44 19.67
N ASP A 67 -18.77 21.19 19.13
CA ASP A 67 -18.04 22.11 18.25
C ASP A 67 -18.43 21.94 16.75
N VAL A 68 -19.11 20.87 16.40
CA VAL A 68 -19.59 20.61 15.05
C VAL A 68 -21.06 21.05 14.93
N ARG A 69 -21.31 22.10 14.16
CA ARG A 69 -22.67 22.60 13.87
C ARG A 69 -23.39 21.72 12.86
N SER A 70 -22.70 21.37 11.77
CA SER A 70 -23.27 20.50 10.73
C SER A 70 -22.16 19.80 9.96
N VAL A 71 -22.50 18.64 9.39
CA VAL A 71 -21.71 17.93 8.39
C VAL A 71 -22.60 17.83 7.16
N ASN A 72 -22.11 18.25 6.00
CA ASN A 72 -22.90 18.36 4.78
C ASN A 72 -22.26 17.55 3.66
N LEU A 73 -23.08 16.79 2.91
CA LEU A 73 -22.71 15.98 1.77
C LEU A 73 -23.06 16.71 0.47
N THR A 74 -22.15 16.74 -0.48
CA THR A 74 -22.40 17.11 -1.86
C THR A 74 -21.94 16.01 -2.79
N ILE A 75 -22.80 15.59 -3.71
CA ILE A 75 -22.46 14.62 -4.76
C ILE A 75 -22.12 15.38 -6.04
N VAL A 76 -21.02 15.00 -6.66
CA VAL A 76 -20.49 15.61 -7.88
C VAL A 76 -20.55 14.61 -9.02
N ASP A 77 -21.07 15.03 -10.15
CA ASP A 77 -21.25 14.22 -11.36
C ASP A 77 -19.92 13.91 -12.06
N PRO A 78 -19.89 12.98 -13.03
CA PRO A 78 -18.66 12.63 -13.76
C PRO A 78 -18.03 13.79 -14.55
N SER A 79 -18.76 14.92 -14.75
CA SER A 79 -18.23 16.13 -15.38
C SER A 79 -17.65 17.14 -14.38
N GLY A 80 -17.63 16.80 -13.09
CA GLY A 80 -17.11 17.67 -12.03
C GLY A 80 -18.10 18.73 -11.52
N ARG A 81 -19.40 18.59 -11.80
CA ARG A 81 -20.44 19.53 -11.37
C ARG A 81 -21.30 18.96 -10.24
N PRO A 82 -21.65 19.75 -9.23
CA PRO A 82 -22.59 19.32 -8.21
C PRO A 82 -23.93 18.89 -8.79
N VAL A 83 -24.46 17.77 -8.33
CA VAL A 83 -25.78 17.28 -8.72
C VAL A 83 -26.85 18.12 -8.02
N PRO A 84 -27.82 18.77 -8.74
CA PRO A 84 -28.71 19.76 -8.17
C PRO A 84 -29.52 19.32 -6.94
N ASN A 85 -29.89 18.04 -6.85
CA ASN A 85 -30.64 17.47 -5.71
C ASN A 85 -29.75 16.80 -4.68
N ALA A 86 -28.44 17.00 -4.75
CA ALA A 86 -27.43 16.38 -3.87
C ALA A 86 -26.38 17.39 -3.42
N VAL A 87 -26.81 18.61 -3.13
CA VAL A 87 -25.95 19.69 -2.62
C VAL A 87 -26.33 19.98 -1.17
N ASN A 88 -25.35 20.02 -0.29
CA ASN A 88 -25.52 20.31 1.14
C ASN A 88 -26.55 19.40 1.84
N ILE A 89 -26.58 18.12 1.52
CA ILE A 89 -27.39 17.13 2.24
C ILE A 89 -26.84 17.01 3.66
N PRO A 90 -27.65 17.26 4.70
CA PRO A 90 -27.17 17.17 6.07
C PRO A 90 -26.92 15.71 6.47
N PHE A 91 -25.79 15.47 7.12
CA PHE A 91 -25.56 14.21 7.81
C PHE A 91 -26.29 14.17 9.14
N SER A 92 -26.82 13.01 9.47
CA SER A 92 -27.34 12.71 10.81
C SER A 92 -26.26 12.01 11.63
N GLN A 93 -26.08 12.46 12.88
CA GLN A 93 -25.16 11.79 13.79
C GLN A 93 -25.76 10.46 14.27
N ILE A 94 -25.02 9.38 14.15
CA ILE A 94 -25.41 8.09 14.73
C ILE A 94 -25.12 8.17 16.25
N PRO A 95 -26.10 7.86 17.13
CA PRO A 95 -25.88 7.91 18.58
C PRO A 95 -24.70 7.02 18.98
N PRO A 96 -23.75 7.52 19.79
CA PRO A 96 -22.61 6.72 20.23
C PRO A 96 -23.04 5.62 21.17
N VAL A 97 -22.44 4.45 21.05
CA VAL A 97 -22.43 3.43 22.12
C VAL A 97 -21.50 3.96 23.21
N SER A 98 -22.08 4.32 24.34
CA SER A 98 -21.51 4.76 25.62
C SER A 98 -19.98 4.72 25.78
N GLN A 99 -19.28 5.76 25.34
CA GLN A 99 -17.94 6.21 25.84
C GLN A 99 -17.67 7.64 25.32
N PRO A 100 -16.94 8.51 26.00
CA PRO A 100 -16.52 9.81 25.48
C PRO A 100 -15.50 9.59 24.35
N GLN A 101 -15.96 9.64 23.11
CA GLN A 101 -15.13 9.51 21.93
C GLN A 101 -14.88 10.89 21.31
N GLN A 102 -13.69 11.12 20.79
CA GLN A 102 -13.37 12.31 19.98
C GLN A 102 -13.85 12.16 18.52
N THR A 103 -14.23 10.94 18.11
CA THR A 103 -14.69 10.63 16.76
C THR A 103 -16.16 10.20 16.79
N TYR A 104 -16.98 10.84 15.99
CA TYR A 104 -18.42 10.62 15.92
C TYR A 104 -18.81 10.12 14.52
N PRO A 105 -19.56 9.03 14.42
CA PRO A 105 -20.05 8.56 13.12
C PRO A 105 -21.23 9.41 12.66
N TYR A 106 -21.16 9.84 11.42
CA TYR A 106 -22.22 10.56 10.73
C TYR A 106 -22.67 9.77 9.50
N VAL A 107 -23.96 9.79 9.18
CA VAL A 107 -24.54 9.16 8.00
C VAL A 107 -25.45 10.14 7.27
N ALA A 108 -25.32 10.17 5.94
CA ALA A 108 -26.25 10.86 5.05
C ALA A 108 -26.75 9.89 3.99
N ASP A 109 -27.98 10.04 3.56
CA ASP A 109 -28.58 9.27 2.48
C ASP A 109 -28.91 10.19 1.28
N TRP A 110 -28.71 9.65 0.10
CA TRP A 110 -29.07 10.30 -1.14
C TRP A 110 -29.81 9.33 -2.05
N THR A 111 -31.07 9.67 -2.34
CA THR A 111 -31.87 8.92 -3.30
C THR A 111 -31.71 9.54 -4.68
N TYR A 112 -31.10 8.80 -5.60
CA TYR A 112 -30.79 9.28 -6.93
C TYR A 112 -31.92 9.03 -7.94
N PRO A 113 -32.19 10.00 -8.85
CA PRO A 113 -33.12 9.80 -9.93
C PRO A 113 -32.52 8.98 -11.07
N SER A 114 -33.35 8.30 -11.86
CA SER A 114 -32.92 7.43 -12.97
C SER A 114 -32.46 8.19 -14.24
N ASN A 115 -32.61 9.51 -14.27
CA ASN A 115 -32.25 10.36 -15.42
C ASN A 115 -30.84 10.93 -15.34
N LEU A 116 -30.03 10.46 -14.39
CA LEU A 116 -28.63 10.87 -14.27
C LEU A 116 -27.75 10.24 -15.36
N SER A 117 -26.61 10.86 -15.62
CA SER A 117 -25.59 10.31 -16.51
C SER A 117 -24.88 9.12 -15.90
N GLU A 118 -24.50 8.14 -16.72
CA GLU A 118 -23.64 7.04 -16.27
C GLU A 118 -22.21 7.53 -16.01
N GLY A 119 -21.55 6.95 -15.01
CA GLY A 119 -20.15 7.24 -14.72
C GLY A 119 -19.83 7.25 -13.24
N ASN A 120 -18.64 7.73 -12.91
CA ASN A 120 -18.14 7.81 -11.55
C ASN A 120 -18.49 9.15 -10.92
N TYR A 121 -19.19 9.09 -9.80
CA TYR A 121 -19.60 10.24 -8.99
C TYR A 121 -18.63 10.42 -7.82
N GLN A 122 -18.33 11.65 -7.45
CA GLN A 122 -17.49 11.98 -6.30
C GLN A 122 -18.33 12.42 -5.12
N VAL A 123 -17.79 12.19 -3.93
CA VAL A 123 -18.39 12.58 -2.65
C VAL A 123 -17.56 13.71 -2.06
N TRP A 124 -18.19 14.86 -1.82
CA TRP A 124 -17.60 15.98 -1.10
C TRP A 124 -18.29 16.14 0.25
N ILE A 125 -17.51 16.34 1.30
CA ILE A 125 -18.03 16.47 2.67
C ILE A 125 -17.42 17.70 3.32
N ASP A 126 -18.29 18.59 3.81
CA ASP A 126 -17.89 19.78 4.55
C ASP A 126 -18.34 19.69 6.00
N VAL A 127 -17.41 19.92 6.92
CA VAL A 127 -17.68 20.04 8.36
C VAL A 127 -17.73 21.52 8.72
N VAL A 128 -18.83 21.96 9.28
CA VAL A 128 -19.06 23.35 9.69
C VAL A 128 -19.02 23.45 11.21
N ASP A 129 -18.23 24.38 11.74
CA ASP A 129 -18.10 24.64 13.18
C ASP A 129 -19.32 25.40 13.74
N ILE A 130 -19.40 25.55 15.06
CA ILE A 130 -20.48 26.29 15.73
C ILE A 130 -20.55 27.77 15.33
N GLN A 131 -19.47 28.33 14.82
CA GLN A 131 -19.40 29.73 14.36
C GLN A 131 -19.88 29.86 12.91
N GLY A 132 -20.11 28.76 12.21
CA GLY A 132 -20.59 28.72 10.83
C GLY A 132 -19.47 28.75 9.79
N ASN A 133 -18.20 28.55 10.18
CA ASN A 133 -17.07 28.45 9.27
C ASN A 133 -16.87 26.99 8.83
N ILE A 134 -16.35 26.78 7.63
CA ILE A 134 -15.93 25.46 7.19
C ILE A 134 -14.65 25.11 7.97
N ALA A 135 -14.78 24.18 8.93
CA ALA A 135 -13.67 23.69 9.73
C ALA A 135 -12.81 22.67 9.00
N TYR A 136 -13.42 21.87 8.11
CA TYR A 136 -12.73 20.89 7.28
C TYR A 136 -13.54 20.56 6.04
N SER A 137 -12.88 20.38 4.90
CA SER A 137 -13.48 19.93 3.65
C SER A 137 -12.74 18.73 3.08
N LEU A 138 -13.48 17.68 2.72
CA LEU A 138 -12.98 16.53 1.99
C LEU A 138 -13.57 16.53 0.56
N HIS A 139 -12.75 16.85 -0.44
CA HIS A 139 -13.14 16.87 -1.85
C HIS A 139 -12.38 15.77 -2.62
N GLY A 140 -12.97 14.56 -2.75
CA GLY A 140 -12.35 13.37 -3.33
C GLY A 140 -11.30 12.71 -2.41
N PRO A 141 -10.77 11.52 -2.66
CA PRO A 141 -11.02 10.60 -3.79
C PRO A 141 -12.20 9.63 -3.58
N SER A 142 -13.02 9.83 -2.55
CA SER A 142 -14.17 8.96 -2.28
C SER A 142 -15.26 9.15 -3.33
N GLY A 143 -15.81 8.05 -3.85
CA GLY A 143 -16.84 8.09 -4.88
C GLY A 143 -17.41 6.71 -5.20
N PHE A 144 -18.39 6.67 -6.10
CA PHE A 144 -19.08 5.47 -6.54
C PHE A 144 -19.50 5.57 -8.01
N GLY A 145 -19.76 4.42 -8.64
CA GLY A 145 -20.29 4.37 -9.99
C GLY A 145 -21.80 4.30 -10.04
N LEU A 146 -22.43 5.04 -10.96
CA LEU A 146 -23.83 4.86 -11.37
C LEU A 146 -23.85 4.36 -12.81
N PHE A 147 -24.41 3.16 -13.03
CA PHE A 147 -24.43 2.53 -14.35
C PHE A 147 -25.80 1.92 -14.62
N LYS A 148 -26.29 2.02 -15.86
CA LYS A 148 -27.43 1.24 -16.30
C LYS A 148 -26.99 -0.22 -16.46
N PRO A 149 -27.80 -1.20 -16.06
CA PRO A 149 -27.55 -2.57 -16.42
C PRO A 149 -27.61 -2.66 -17.94
N GLY A 150 -26.46 -2.75 -18.58
CA GLY A 150 -26.40 -2.93 -20.03
C GLY A 150 -27.04 -4.26 -20.37
N ILE A 151 -28.10 -4.26 -21.19
CA ILE A 151 -28.53 -5.44 -21.88
C ILE A 151 -27.43 -5.75 -22.91
N HIS A 152 -26.50 -6.61 -22.54
CA HIS A 152 -25.51 -7.05 -23.50
C HIS A 152 -26.25 -7.83 -24.60
N PRO A 153 -25.96 -7.61 -25.90
CA PRO A 153 -26.59 -8.39 -26.97
C PRO A 153 -26.58 -9.91 -26.74
N LEU A 154 -25.67 -10.38 -25.91
CA LEU A 154 -25.58 -11.79 -25.46
C LEU A 154 -26.64 -12.18 -24.41
N ASP A 155 -27.28 -11.23 -23.74
CA ASP A 155 -28.35 -11.50 -22.75
C ASP A 155 -29.70 -11.80 -23.46
N LEU A 156 -29.81 -11.47 -24.74
CA LEU A 156 -30.97 -11.76 -25.58
C LEU A 156 -30.92 -13.14 -26.25
N ILE A 157 -29.78 -13.81 -26.26
CA ILE A 157 -29.58 -15.11 -26.91
C ILE A 157 -30.47 -16.21 -26.32
N PRO A 158 -30.78 -16.27 -24.99
CA PRO A 158 -31.69 -17.29 -24.46
C PRO A 158 -33.12 -17.21 -25.00
N TYR A 159 -33.56 -16.04 -25.50
CA TYR A 159 -34.93 -15.82 -25.97
C TYR A 159 -35.11 -16.08 -27.48
N VAL A 160 -34.00 -16.17 -28.25
CA VAL A 160 -34.04 -16.27 -29.73
C VAL A 160 -33.70 -17.69 -30.23
N VAL A 161 -33.03 -18.48 -29.40
CA VAL A 161 -32.60 -19.85 -29.78
C VAL A 161 -33.40 -20.88 -29.03
N GLY A 162 -34.50 -21.34 -29.64
CA GLY A 162 -35.34 -22.38 -29.08
C GLY A 162 -34.56 -23.67 -28.78
N ALA A 163 -34.96 -24.33 -27.76
CA ALA A 163 -34.65 -25.65 -27.16
C ALA A 163 -33.48 -26.54 -27.65
N ALA A 164 -32.92 -26.35 -28.81
CA ALA A 164 -31.79 -27.17 -29.34
C ALA A 164 -30.40 -26.57 -29.19
N GLY A 165 -30.29 -25.24 -28.91
CA GLY A 165 -29.01 -24.52 -28.78
C GLY A 165 -28.55 -24.29 -27.33
N GLY A 166 -29.43 -24.49 -26.35
CA GLY A 166 -29.18 -24.09 -24.94
C GLY A 166 -28.03 -24.84 -24.25
N ILE A 167 -27.77 -26.07 -24.63
CA ILE A 167 -26.71 -26.89 -24.00
C ILE A 167 -25.32 -26.49 -24.52
N ILE A 168 -25.20 -26.15 -25.78
CA ILE A 168 -23.90 -25.76 -26.40
C ILE A 168 -23.53 -24.34 -26.01
N ALA A 169 -24.49 -23.40 -25.95
CA ALA A 169 -24.25 -22.03 -25.53
C ALA A 169 -23.91 -21.93 -24.02
N GLY A 170 -24.59 -22.70 -23.17
CA GLY A 170 -24.33 -22.76 -21.74
C GLY A 170 -22.93 -23.30 -21.41
N THR A 171 -22.47 -24.32 -22.10
CA THR A 171 -21.10 -24.86 -21.93
C THR A 171 -20.01 -23.90 -22.46
N PHE A 172 -20.30 -23.15 -23.52
CA PHE A 172 -19.37 -22.14 -24.05
C PHE A 172 -19.30 -20.88 -23.16
N TYR A 173 -20.45 -20.44 -22.57
CA TYR A 173 -20.52 -19.31 -21.64
C TYR A 173 -19.83 -19.62 -20.30
N ILE A 174 -20.04 -20.80 -19.74
CA ILE A 174 -19.37 -21.25 -18.51
C ILE A 174 -17.86 -21.43 -18.73
N LYS A 175 -17.43 -21.95 -19.90
CA LYS A 175 -16.01 -22.04 -20.26
C LYS A 175 -15.36 -20.66 -20.48
N ARG A 176 -16.10 -19.65 -20.97
CA ARG A 176 -15.57 -18.30 -21.20
C ARG A 176 -15.46 -17.47 -19.92
N ARG A 177 -16.31 -17.70 -18.91
CA ARG A 177 -16.27 -17.03 -17.62
C ARG A 177 -15.19 -17.56 -16.67
N ARG A 178 -14.78 -18.81 -16.83
CA ARG A 178 -13.64 -19.37 -16.09
C ARG A 178 -12.40 -19.33 -16.98
N ARG A 179 -11.82 -18.13 -17.17
CA ARG A 179 -10.39 -18.10 -17.49
C ARG A 179 -9.71 -18.76 -16.29
N LYS A 180 -9.26 -20.00 -16.49
CA LYS A 180 -8.47 -20.69 -15.46
C LYS A 180 -7.26 -19.81 -15.22
N GLU A 181 -7.24 -19.13 -14.08
CA GLU A 181 -6.03 -18.58 -13.53
C GLU A 181 -5.11 -19.78 -13.33
N TYR A 182 -3.94 -19.74 -13.89
CA TYR A 182 -2.93 -20.75 -13.63
C TYR A 182 -1.87 -20.14 -12.70
N LEU A 183 -1.31 -20.99 -11.85
CA LEU A 183 -0.22 -20.61 -10.97
C LEU A 183 1.07 -20.60 -11.79
N ALA A 184 1.72 -19.44 -11.85
CA ALA A 184 3.01 -19.25 -12.50
C ALA A 184 4.12 -19.19 -11.44
N PRO A 185 5.25 -19.89 -11.66
CA PRO A 185 6.39 -19.87 -10.75
C PRO A 185 7.02 -18.47 -10.64
N PHE A 186 7.95 -18.30 -9.71
CA PHE A 186 8.60 -17.02 -9.45
C PHE A 186 9.26 -16.38 -10.69
N ASP A 187 9.75 -17.17 -11.64
CA ASP A 187 10.29 -16.67 -12.92
C ASP A 187 9.33 -15.75 -13.69
N HIS A 188 8.02 -15.88 -13.44
CA HIS A 188 7.03 -14.96 -14.00
C HIS A 188 7.26 -13.51 -13.56
N PHE A 189 7.87 -13.29 -12.38
CA PHE A 189 8.25 -11.96 -11.91
C PHE A 189 9.13 -11.21 -12.91
N TYR A 190 10.08 -11.90 -13.54
CA TYR A 190 10.95 -11.28 -14.54
C TYR A 190 10.21 -10.88 -15.82
N SER A 191 9.07 -11.48 -16.11
CA SER A 191 8.21 -11.01 -17.20
C SER A 191 7.50 -9.70 -16.85
N LEU A 192 7.23 -9.45 -15.55
CA LEU A 192 6.63 -8.20 -15.09
C LEU A 192 7.63 -7.05 -15.13
N THR A 193 8.89 -7.32 -14.79
CA THR A 193 9.99 -6.33 -14.79
C THR A 193 10.62 -6.12 -16.17
N GLY A 194 10.15 -6.81 -17.22
CA GLY A 194 10.76 -6.78 -18.55
C GLY A 194 12.14 -7.45 -18.62
N GLY A 195 12.43 -8.39 -17.71
CA GLY A 195 13.67 -9.16 -17.59
C GLY A 195 14.36 -8.96 -16.24
N SER A 196 15.53 -9.59 -16.07
CA SER A 196 16.35 -9.46 -14.85
C SER A 196 16.82 -8.01 -14.62
N PHE A 197 17.10 -7.67 -13.37
CA PHE A 197 17.62 -6.34 -13.01
C PHE A 197 19.05 -6.15 -13.55
N PRO A 198 19.33 -5.04 -14.27
CA PRO A 198 20.67 -4.69 -14.67
C PRO A 198 21.62 -4.49 -13.48
N GLN A 199 22.91 -4.62 -13.72
CA GLN A 199 23.93 -4.22 -12.74
C GLN A 199 23.79 -2.73 -12.42
N GLY A 200 24.09 -2.35 -11.19
CA GLY A 200 23.97 -0.97 -10.74
C GLY A 200 22.53 -0.50 -10.45
N THR A 201 21.55 -1.38 -10.53
CA THR A 201 20.14 -1.01 -10.23
C THR A 201 19.91 -0.83 -8.73
N MET A 202 19.28 0.27 -8.36
CA MET A 202 18.73 0.51 -7.03
C MET A 202 17.22 0.29 -7.05
N VAL A 203 16.74 -0.61 -6.20
CA VAL A 203 15.33 -1.02 -6.12
C VAL A 203 14.77 -0.70 -4.75
N THR A 204 13.64 -0.03 -4.68
CA THR A 204 12.86 0.10 -3.45
C THR A 204 11.62 -0.80 -3.53
N VAL A 205 11.44 -1.64 -2.52
CA VAL A 205 10.26 -2.51 -2.32
C VAL A 205 9.47 -1.93 -1.16
N GLU A 206 8.36 -1.28 -1.47
CA GLU A 206 7.49 -0.65 -0.48
C GLU A 206 6.20 -1.44 -0.26
N GLY A 207 5.55 -1.23 0.88
CA GLY A 207 4.23 -1.79 1.13
C GLY A 207 3.90 -2.00 2.60
N ASN A 208 2.64 -2.36 2.85
CA ASN A 208 2.12 -2.58 4.20
C ASN A 208 2.64 -3.87 4.85
N THR A 209 2.36 -4.04 6.13
CA THR A 209 2.77 -5.21 6.90
C THR A 209 2.15 -6.49 6.34
N GLY A 210 2.99 -7.52 6.14
CA GLY A 210 2.56 -8.82 5.63
C GLY A 210 2.33 -8.85 4.11
N ALA A 211 2.71 -7.79 3.37
CA ALA A 211 2.65 -7.77 1.92
C ALA A 211 3.63 -8.74 1.23
N GLY A 212 4.66 -9.24 1.94
CA GLY A 212 5.65 -10.19 1.40
C GLY A 212 6.95 -9.54 0.92
N LYS A 213 7.28 -8.32 1.38
CA LYS A 213 8.50 -7.59 0.98
C LYS A 213 9.78 -8.38 1.25
N THR A 214 9.94 -8.85 2.50
CA THR A 214 11.06 -9.71 2.91
C THR A 214 11.20 -10.93 2.01
N LEU A 215 10.10 -11.64 1.79
CA LEU A 215 10.08 -12.84 0.96
C LEU A 215 10.49 -12.56 -0.49
N LEU A 216 10.00 -11.47 -1.09
CA LEU A 216 10.42 -11.06 -2.44
C LEU A 216 11.92 -10.80 -2.48
N THR A 217 12.44 -10.11 -1.48
CA THR A 217 13.86 -9.78 -1.38
C THR A 217 14.73 -11.01 -1.20
N GLU A 218 14.30 -11.98 -0.37
CA GLU A 218 14.95 -13.26 -0.17
C GLU A 218 15.01 -14.10 -1.45
N GLN A 219 13.91 -14.16 -2.21
CA GLN A 219 13.89 -14.90 -3.47
C GLN A 219 14.77 -14.26 -4.55
N LEU A 220 14.77 -12.94 -4.65
CA LEU A 220 15.64 -12.21 -5.58
C LEU A 220 17.11 -12.39 -5.24
N MET A 221 17.45 -12.37 -3.94
CA MET A 221 18.79 -12.68 -3.47
C MET A 221 19.20 -14.11 -3.83
N TYR A 222 18.31 -15.06 -3.60
CA TYR A 222 18.58 -16.46 -3.89
C TYR A 222 18.80 -16.71 -5.40
N ASP A 223 18.05 -16.00 -6.25
CA ASP A 223 18.27 -16.05 -7.70
C ASP A 223 19.63 -15.46 -8.11
N ASP A 224 20.05 -14.35 -7.49
CA ASP A 224 21.40 -13.82 -7.70
C ASP A 224 22.49 -14.82 -7.28
N LEU A 225 22.33 -15.46 -6.12
CA LEU A 225 23.25 -16.50 -5.65
C LEU A 225 23.33 -17.68 -6.61
N LYS A 226 22.22 -18.14 -7.16
CA LYS A 226 22.18 -19.22 -8.19
C LYS A 226 22.96 -18.85 -9.45
N THR A 227 23.00 -17.57 -9.81
CA THR A 227 23.78 -17.09 -10.97
C THR A 227 25.28 -16.89 -10.63
N GLY A 228 25.70 -17.19 -9.40
CA GLY A 228 27.08 -17.02 -8.92
C GLY A 228 27.41 -15.60 -8.44
N ARG A 229 26.43 -14.72 -8.31
CA ARG A 229 26.65 -13.35 -7.82
C ARG A 229 26.77 -13.35 -6.29
N PRO A 230 27.83 -12.75 -5.73
CA PRO A 230 27.93 -12.57 -4.29
C PRO A 230 26.81 -11.64 -3.77
N CYS A 231 26.29 -11.97 -2.59
CA CYS A 231 25.20 -11.21 -1.95
C CYS A 231 25.54 -10.85 -0.50
N VAL A 232 25.06 -9.70 -0.08
CA VAL A 232 25.07 -9.25 1.32
C VAL A 232 23.62 -9.03 1.74
N PHE A 233 23.18 -9.75 2.76
CA PHE A 233 21.86 -9.55 3.36
C PHE A 233 22.02 -8.74 4.66
N VAL A 234 21.35 -7.59 4.72
CA VAL A 234 21.35 -6.72 5.91
C VAL A 234 20.03 -6.90 6.65
N SER A 235 20.08 -7.45 7.84
CA SER A 235 18.89 -7.66 8.67
C SER A 235 18.81 -6.61 9.78
N THR A 236 17.71 -5.84 9.77
CA THR A 236 17.41 -4.80 10.77
C THR A 236 16.12 -5.06 11.51
N ALA A 237 15.31 -6.02 11.05
CA ALA A 237 13.95 -6.27 11.54
C ALA A 237 13.79 -7.65 12.19
N ASP A 238 14.72 -8.58 11.99
CA ASP A 238 14.65 -9.94 12.53
C ASP A 238 16.05 -10.56 12.70
N PHE A 239 16.13 -11.64 13.48
CA PHE A 239 17.38 -12.40 13.67
C PHE A 239 17.83 -13.09 12.38
N PRO A 240 19.12 -13.05 12.01
CA PRO A 240 19.64 -13.77 10.85
C PRO A 240 19.32 -15.28 10.86
N GLY A 241 19.36 -15.91 12.03
CA GLY A 241 19.01 -17.33 12.18
C GLY A 241 17.55 -17.63 11.85
N LYS A 242 16.63 -16.71 12.17
CA LYS A 242 15.20 -16.84 11.82
C LYS A 242 14.98 -16.62 10.33
N ILE A 243 15.69 -15.68 9.71
CA ILE A 243 15.65 -15.45 8.25
C ILE A 243 16.11 -16.72 7.53
N ARG A 244 17.25 -17.32 7.92
CA ARG A 244 17.74 -18.60 7.35
C ARG A 244 16.70 -19.71 7.46
N SER A 245 16.07 -19.85 8.63
CA SER A 245 15.03 -20.87 8.86
C SER A 245 13.79 -20.61 7.98
N GLY A 246 13.36 -19.35 7.83
CA GLY A 246 12.29 -18.96 6.93
C GLY A 246 12.61 -19.28 5.47
N MET A 247 13.79 -18.92 5.00
CA MET A 247 14.25 -19.23 3.65
C MET A 247 14.30 -20.75 3.40
N ARG A 248 14.80 -21.53 4.35
CA ARG A 248 14.83 -23.01 4.24
C ARG A 248 13.43 -23.60 4.11
N SER A 249 12.44 -23.10 4.83
CA SER A 249 11.04 -23.59 4.71
C SER A 249 10.44 -23.35 3.32
N LEU A 250 11.00 -22.42 2.56
CA LEU A 250 10.62 -22.09 1.19
C LEU A 250 11.50 -22.80 0.15
N GLY A 251 12.40 -23.70 0.59
CA GLY A 251 13.34 -24.39 -0.30
C GLY A 251 14.53 -23.53 -0.75
N LEU A 252 14.80 -22.40 -0.06
CA LEU A 252 15.89 -21.48 -0.36
C LEU A 252 17.07 -21.74 0.59
N GLU A 253 17.87 -22.76 0.32
CA GLU A 253 18.99 -23.15 1.17
C GLU A 253 20.17 -22.19 1.08
N THR A 254 20.52 -21.52 2.18
CA THR A 254 21.58 -20.50 2.22
C THR A 254 22.96 -21.05 2.54
N GLU A 255 23.05 -22.15 3.30
CA GLU A 255 24.29 -22.72 3.82
C GLU A 255 25.38 -22.99 2.76
N PRO A 256 25.06 -23.52 1.56
CA PRO A 256 26.05 -23.72 0.50
C PRO A 256 26.72 -22.45 0.01
N TYR A 257 26.03 -21.33 0.11
CA TYR A 257 26.50 -20.00 -0.33
C TYR A 257 27.25 -19.29 0.78
N GLU A 258 26.86 -19.47 2.04
CA GLU A 258 27.55 -18.94 3.21
C GLU A 258 28.90 -19.61 3.39
N SER A 259 28.97 -20.96 3.26
CA SER A 259 30.19 -21.71 3.34
C SER A 259 31.23 -21.30 2.26
N LYS A 260 30.80 -20.79 1.15
CA LYS A 260 31.64 -20.24 0.05
C LYS A 260 31.91 -18.75 0.17
N GLU A 261 31.48 -18.12 1.25
CA GLU A 261 31.46 -16.64 1.42
C GLU A 261 30.75 -15.87 0.29
N SER A 262 29.90 -16.53 -0.51
CA SER A 262 29.09 -15.91 -1.54
C SER A 262 27.86 -15.21 -0.96
N LEU A 263 27.40 -15.61 0.23
CA LEU A 263 26.38 -14.93 1.02
C LEU A 263 26.98 -14.51 2.36
N LYS A 264 26.81 -13.24 2.70
CA LYS A 264 27.21 -12.69 3.99
C LYS A 264 26.04 -11.96 4.64
N PHE A 265 25.85 -12.15 5.95
CA PHE A 265 24.87 -11.39 6.72
C PHE A 265 25.54 -10.22 7.41
N VAL A 266 24.83 -9.07 7.45
CA VAL A 266 25.13 -7.94 8.31
C VAL A 266 23.98 -7.82 9.30
N ASP A 267 24.26 -8.14 10.55
CA ASP A 267 23.26 -8.16 11.62
C ASP A 267 23.19 -6.81 12.32
N SER A 268 22.06 -6.16 12.20
CA SER A 268 21.76 -4.90 12.88
C SER A 268 20.55 -5.03 13.83
N TYR A 269 20.14 -6.27 14.13
CA TYR A 269 18.97 -6.54 14.94
C TYR A 269 19.31 -7.21 16.28
N SER A 270 20.17 -8.23 16.28
CA SER A 270 20.37 -9.10 17.46
C SER A 270 20.83 -8.34 18.71
N MET A 271 21.85 -7.50 18.59
CA MET A 271 22.36 -6.71 19.73
C MET A 271 21.30 -5.77 20.29
N GLU A 272 20.48 -5.18 19.41
CA GLU A 272 19.41 -4.28 19.79
C GLU A 272 18.24 -5.03 20.48
N ALA A 273 18.03 -6.29 20.09
CA ALA A 273 17.08 -7.19 20.74
C ALA A 273 17.62 -7.82 22.04
N GLY A 274 18.79 -7.38 22.52
CA GLY A 274 19.42 -7.88 23.75
C GLY A 274 20.08 -9.26 23.63
N GLN A 275 20.37 -9.70 22.40
CA GLN A 275 21.05 -10.98 22.14
C GLN A 275 22.40 -10.73 21.46
N PRO A 276 23.47 -11.45 21.84
CA PRO A 276 24.74 -11.34 21.15
C PRO A 276 24.61 -11.82 19.70
N SER A 277 25.13 -11.02 18.76
CA SER A 277 25.19 -11.44 17.36
C SER A 277 26.22 -12.54 17.15
N GLN A 278 25.88 -13.53 16.34
CA GLN A 278 26.79 -14.60 15.91
C GLN A 278 27.38 -14.32 14.52
N GLU A 279 26.98 -13.20 13.89
CA GLU A 279 27.46 -12.85 12.56
C GLU A 279 28.84 -12.18 12.60
N LYS A 280 29.65 -12.43 11.57
CA LYS A 280 30.95 -11.78 11.38
C LYS A 280 30.81 -10.24 11.26
N PHE A 281 29.72 -9.78 10.64
CA PHE A 281 29.43 -8.36 10.46
C PHE A 281 28.16 -8.01 11.25
N TYR A 282 28.33 -7.20 12.29
CA TYR A 282 27.21 -6.75 13.10
C TYR A 282 27.45 -5.33 13.63
N VAL A 283 26.38 -4.68 14.05
CA VAL A 283 26.38 -3.38 14.74
C VAL A 283 25.59 -3.46 16.04
N SER A 284 25.96 -2.64 17.00
CA SER A 284 25.30 -2.61 18.31
C SER A 284 23.95 -1.89 18.30
N SER A 285 23.72 -1.01 17.32
CA SER A 285 22.49 -0.25 17.16
C SER A 285 22.24 0.03 15.69
N SER A 286 21.01 -0.20 15.24
CA SER A 286 20.57 0.11 13.89
C SER A 286 20.52 1.63 13.61
N GLY A 287 20.46 2.46 14.67
CA GLY A 287 20.53 3.92 14.58
C GLY A 287 21.93 4.46 14.27
N ASP A 288 23.00 3.66 14.47
CA ASP A 288 24.35 4.02 14.04
C ASP A 288 24.57 3.69 12.54
N LEU A 289 24.02 4.60 11.71
CA LEU A 289 24.08 4.47 10.25
C LEU A 289 25.52 4.45 9.73
N THR A 290 26.46 5.12 10.42
CA THR A 290 27.88 5.15 10.04
C THR A 290 28.51 3.77 10.21
N SER A 291 28.41 3.17 11.40
CA SER A 291 28.91 1.82 11.66
C SER A 291 28.24 0.79 10.74
N LEU A 292 26.92 0.92 10.52
CA LEU A 292 26.18 0.03 9.62
C LEU A 292 26.72 0.13 8.20
N GLY A 293 26.91 1.34 7.67
CA GLY A 293 27.51 1.57 6.34
C GLY A 293 28.93 0.99 6.21
N VAL A 294 29.75 1.09 7.26
CA VAL A 294 31.10 0.49 7.29
C VAL A 294 31.02 -1.04 7.25
N LYS A 295 30.11 -1.65 8.04
CA LYS A 295 29.95 -3.13 8.07
C LYS A 295 29.43 -3.67 6.74
N ILE A 296 28.44 -2.99 6.13
CA ILE A 296 27.95 -3.33 4.78
C ILE A 296 29.10 -3.26 3.78
N SER A 297 29.88 -2.19 3.82
CA SER A 297 31.04 -1.99 2.96
C SER A 297 32.07 -3.09 3.11
N SER A 298 32.35 -3.50 4.33
CA SER A 298 33.30 -4.58 4.62
C SER A 298 32.76 -5.94 4.15
N ALA A 299 31.44 -6.18 4.31
CA ALA A 299 30.82 -7.41 3.81
C ALA A 299 30.81 -7.49 2.28
N MET A 300 30.66 -6.36 1.58
CA MET A 300 30.73 -6.27 0.12
C MET A 300 32.13 -6.51 -0.45
N SER A 301 33.17 -6.38 0.35
CA SER A 301 34.57 -6.57 -0.10
C SER A 301 34.83 -8.06 -0.36
N THR A 302 34.50 -8.50 -1.56
CA THR A 302 34.76 -9.84 -2.09
C THR A 302 35.54 -9.67 -3.39
N PRO A 303 36.60 -10.47 -3.64
CA PRO A 303 37.30 -10.45 -4.92
C PRO A 303 36.35 -10.86 -6.06
N GLY A 304 36.33 -10.09 -7.14
CA GLY A 304 35.53 -10.36 -8.33
C GLY A 304 34.40 -9.36 -8.55
N ASP A 305 33.32 -9.79 -9.20
CA ASP A 305 32.15 -8.97 -9.47
C ASP A 305 31.49 -8.49 -8.17
N GLY A 306 31.08 -7.22 -8.15
CA GLY A 306 30.54 -6.56 -6.98
C GLY A 306 29.32 -7.27 -6.38
N ALA A 307 29.29 -7.34 -5.07
CA ALA A 307 28.21 -7.96 -4.34
C ALA A 307 26.90 -7.16 -4.46
N SER A 308 25.78 -7.87 -4.68
CA SER A 308 24.46 -7.29 -4.53
C SER A 308 24.07 -7.18 -3.05
N VAL A 309 23.41 -6.07 -2.68
CA VAL A 309 22.98 -5.81 -1.30
C VAL A 309 21.46 -5.94 -1.19
N TYR A 310 21.00 -6.69 -0.22
CA TYR A 310 19.58 -6.87 0.10
C TYR A 310 19.33 -6.38 1.52
N PHE A 311 18.75 -5.19 1.63
CA PHE A 311 18.56 -4.49 2.90
C PHE A 311 17.11 -4.64 3.39
N ASP A 312 16.90 -5.46 4.40
CA ASP A 312 15.59 -5.70 4.99
C ASP A 312 15.59 -5.35 6.50
N SER A 313 15.10 -4.18 6.92
CA SER A 313 14.39 -3.14 6.17
C SER A 313 14.85 -1.74 6.63
N LEU A 314 14.54 -0.67 5.88
CA LEU A 314 14.76 0.71 6.33
C LEU A 314 13.76 1.15 7.42
N THR A 315 12.62 0.45 7.55
CA THR A 315 11.55 0.82 8.50
C THR A 315 12.00 0.95 9.95
N PRO A 316 12.80 0.04 10.54
CA PRO A 316 13.25 0.16 11.93
C PRO A 316 14.20 1.33 12.19
N LEU A 317 14.77 1.92 11.14
CA LEU A 317 15.66 3.08 11.24
C LEU A 317 14.87 4.38 11.47
N ALA A 318 13.61 4.46 11.01
CA ALA A 318 12.81 5.68 11.05
C ALA A 318 12.60 6.26 12.46
N PRO A 319 12.31 5.48 13.52
CA PRO A 319 12.17 6.04 14.87
C PRO A 319 13.52 6.41 15.51
N ARG A 320 14.65 6.05 14.91
CA ARG A 320 16.01 6.17 15.51
C ARG A 320 16.89 7.18 14.81
N SER A 321 16.51 7.60 13.61
CA SER A 321 17.31 8.50 12.78
C SER A 321 16.43 9.50 12.06
N LYS A 322 16.95 10.68 11.77
CA LYS A 322 16.23 11.68 10.98
C LYS A 322 16.00 11.19 9.55
N SER A 323 14.89 11.60 8.97
CA SER A 323 14.47 11.19 7.62
C SER A 323 15.57 11.43 6.57
N GLU A 324 16.22 12.61 6.62
CA GLU A 324 17.29 12.98 5.69
C GLU A 324 18.54 12.09 5.85
N SER A 325 18.83 11.65 7.09
CA SER A 325 19.97 10.77 7.37
C SER A 325 19.74 9.37 6.79
N ILE A 326 18.51 8.85 6.87
CA ILE A 326 18.13 7.55 6.30
C ILE A 326 18.25 7.58 4.78
N VAL A 327 17.73 8.63 4.15
CA VAL A 327 17.82 8.79 2.68
C VAL A 327 19.26 8.93 2.23
N SER A 328 20.05 9.78 2.89
CA SER A 328 21.49 9.93 2.59
C SER A 328 22.25 8.63 2.76
N PHE A 329 21.96 7.87 3.83
CA PHE A 329 22.52 6.54 4.06
C PHE A 329 22.18 5.59 2.91
N ALA A 330 20.90 5.48 2.53
CA ALA A 330 20.45 4.62 1.45
C ALA A 330 21.11 4.98 0.11
N GLN A 331 21.21 6.27 -0.19
CA GLN A 331 21.89 6.78 -1.39
C GLN A 331 23.39 6.43 -1.37
N THR A 332 24.05 6.58 -0.22
CA THR A 332 25.49 6.27 -0.07
C THR A 332 25.77 4.78 -0.26
N VAL A 333 24.99 3.91 0.40
CA VAL A 333 25.13 2.45 0.24
C VAL A 333 24.77 2.06 -1.20
N GLY A 334 23.73 2.67 -1.77
CA GLY A 334 23.33 2.49 -3.17
C GLY A 334 24.42 2.85 -4.14
N ALA A 335 25.04 4.02 -3.98
CA ALA A 335 26.15 4.46 -4.83
C ALA A 335 27.34 3.50 -4.75
N LYS A 336 27.65 2.99 -3.56
CA LYS A 336 28.73 2.02 -3.36
C LYS A 336 28.44 0.69 -4.03
N ALA A 337 27.23 0.15 -3.88
CA ALA A 337 26.84 -1.10 -4.54
C ALA A 337 26.90 -0.95 -6.08
N ARG A 338 26.42 0.18 -6.62
CA ARG A 338 26.54 0.50 -8.05
C ARG A 338 27.97 0.58 -8.52
N GLY A 339 28.80 1.30 -7.77
CA GLY A 339 30.21 1.50 -8.12
C GLY A 339 31.02 0.19 -8.15
N SER A 340 30.59 -0.84 -7.41
CA SER A 340 31.18 -2.19 -7.43
C SER A 340 30.54 -3.11 -8.48
N GLY A 341 29.54 -2.67 -9.25
CA GLY A 341 28.81 -3.50 -10.21
C GLY A 341 27.71 -4.38 -9.59
N GLY A 342 27.42 -4.22 -8.32
CA GLY A 342 26.32 -4.89 -7.63
C GLY A 342 24.97 -4.19 -7.84
N LYS A 343 23.90 -4.82 -7.37
CA LYS A 343 22.55 -4.24 -7.25
C LYS A 343 22.27 -3.96 -5.78
N ILE A 344 21.28 -3.09 -5.51
CA ILE A 344 20.79 -2.90 -4.15
C ILE A 344 19.28 -2.90 -4.09
N PHE A 345 18.75 -3.61 -3.11
CA PHE A 345 17.33 -3.70 -2.81
C PHE A 345 17.09 -3.21 -1.39
N PHE A 346 16.20 -2.25 -1.24
CA PHE A 346 15.71 -1.78 0.05
C PHE A 346 14.26 -2.17 0.23
N THR A 347 13.92 -2.77 1.38
CA THR A 347 12.52 -2.89 1.78
C THR A 347 12.15 -1.75 2.72
N ILE A 348 10.91 -1.26 2.61
CA ILE A 348 10.38 -0.20 3.47
C ILE A 348 8.89 -0.39 3.70
N GLY A 349 8.42 -0.15 4.92
CA GLY A 349 7.00 -0.18 5.26
C GLY A 349 6.30 1.13 4.90
N SER A 350 5.02 1.05 4.56
CA SER A 350 4.17 2.22 4.31
C SER A 350 3.84 3.06 5.56
N SER A 351 4.32 2.66 6.73
CA SER A 351 4.12 3.38 7.99
C SER A 351 5.21 4.41 8.30
N VAL A 352 6.21 4.55 7.45
CA VAL A 352 7.25 5.58 7.60
C VAL A 352 6.77 6.92 7.04
N ASP A 353 7.51 7.99 7.38
CA ASP A 353 7.24 9.33 6.88
C ASP A 353 7.22 9.35 5.34
N ASP A 354 6.19 9.99 4.76
CA ASP A 354 6.03 10.16 3.31
C ASP A 354 7.23 10.83 2.65
N LEU A 355 7.96 11.69 3.39
CA LEU A 355 9.17 12.33 2.88
C LEU A 355 10.26 11.30 2.57
N ILE A 356 10.45 10.30 3.44
CA ILE A 356 11.42 9.20 3.20
C ILE A 356 11.02 8.42 1.95
N LEU A 357 9.72 8.05 1.86
CA LEU A 357 9.22 7.29 0.71
C LEU A 357 9.47 8.03 -0.59
N ARG A 358 9.05 9.30 -0.71
CA ARG A 358 9.22 10.11 -1.93
C ARG A 358 10.69 10.27 -2.34
N GLN A 359 11.55 10.56 -1.36
CA GLN A 359 12.99 10.74 -1.66
C GLN A 359 13.66 9.42 -2.08
N LEU A 360 13.26 8.28 -1.51
CA LEU A 360 13.72 6.97 -1.96
C LEU A 360 13.17 6.60 -3.35
N GLU A 361 11.90 6.95 -3.63
CA GLU A 361 11.30 6.78 -4.94
C GLU A 361 12.04 7.56 -6.03
N GLU A 362 12.41 8.81 -5.73
CA GLU A 362 13.21 9.63 -6.64
C GLU A 362 14.60 9.03 -6.90
N ALA A 363 15.26 8.56 -5.84
CA ALA A 363 16.61 7.99 -5.92
C ALA A 363 16.66 6.63 -6.61
N SER A 364 15.58 5.84 -6.53
CA SER A 364 15.53 4.47 -7.05
C SER A 364 15.35 4.40 -8.56
N ASP A 365 15.95 3.39 -9.17
CA ASP A 365 15.75 3.07 -10.58
C ASP A 365 14.46 2.26 -10.79
N CYS A 366 14.11 1.41 -9.82
CA CYS A 366 12.89 0.62 -9.84
C CYS A 366 12.17 0.73 -8.50
N ILE A 367 10.83 0.81 -8.55
CA ILE A 367 9.95 0.82 -7.39
C ILE A 367 8.94 -0.30 -7.55
N ILE A 368 8.90 -1.19 -6.57
CA ILE A 368 7.94 -2.29 -6.47
C ILE A 368 7.03 -1.99 -5.29
N GLN A 369 5.77 -1.81 -5.57
CA GLN A 369 4.74 -1.64 -4.54
C GLN A 369 4.07 -2.98 -4.26
N MET A 370 3.99 -3.35 -2.98
CA MET A 370 3.37 -4.58 -2.52
C MET A 370 2.27 -4.29 -1.51
N GLU A 371 1.18 -5.02 -1.59
CA GLU A 371 0.03 -4.82 -0.70
C GLU A 371 -0.56 -6.15 -0.24
N ALA A 372 -0.80 -6.24 1.07
CA ALA A 372 -1.71 -7.22 1.65
C ALA A 372 -3.07 -6.55 1.86
N PHE A 373 -4.13 -7.17 1.35
CA PHE A 373 -5.50 -6.67 1.42
C PHE A 373 -6.46 -7.82 1.73
N GLU A 374 -7.67 -7.47 2.14
CA GLU A 374 -8.72 -8.45 2.38
C GLU A 374 -9.71 -8.48 1.22
N GLU A 375 -10.04 -9.66 0.75
CA GLU A 375 -11.04 -9.90 -0.28
C GLU A 375 -11.85 -11.15 0.05
N GLY A 376 -13.17 -11.00 0.22
CA GLY A 376 -14.05 -12.11 0.57
C GLY A 376 -13.70 -12.80 1.90
N GLY A 377 -13.23 -12.05 2.90
CA GLY A 377 -12.80 -12.59 4.20
C GLY A 377 -11.46 -13.34 4.16
N LEU A 378 -10.75 -13.30 3.04
CA LEU A 378 -9.43 -13.90 2.88
C LEU A 378 -8.36 -12.82 2.68
N ARG A 379 -7.24 -12.97 3.39
CA ARG A 379 -6.08 -12.12 3.18
C ARG A 379 -5.37 -12.50 1.89
N ARG A 380 -5.28 -11.54 0.97
CA ARG A 380 -4.61 -11.68 -0.32
C ARG A 380 -3.41 -10.75 -0.41
N ARG A 381 -2.55 -11.03 -1.38
CA ARG A 381 -1.37 -10.21 -1.66
C ARG A 381 -1.32 -9.87 -3.13
N ARG A 382 -0.86 -8.65 -3.43
CA ARG A 382 -0.62 -8.20 -4.81
C ARG A 382 0.61 -7.32 -4.87
N MET A 383 1.23 -7.24 -6.04
CA MET A 383 2.33 -6.34 -6.31
C MET A 383 2.16 -5.65 -7.66
N ARG A 384 2.79 -4.51 -7.82
CA ARG A 384 2.96 -3.82 -9.10
C ARG A 384 4.30 -3.13 -9.15
N ILE A 385 4.75 -2.80 -10.35
CA ILE A 385 5.91 -1.95 -10.57
C ILE A 385 5.39 -0.55 -10.85
N ILE A 386 5.84 0.45 -10.08
CA ILE A 386 5.43 1.85 -10.25
C ILE A 386 6.40 2.56 -11.20
N LYS A 387 7.66 2.18 -11.14
CA LYS A 387 8.74 2.82 -11.86
C LYS A 387 9.81 1.81 -12.22
N PHE A 388 10.31 1.87 -13.44
CA PHE A 388 11.57 1.25 -13.83
C PHE A 388 12.23 2.12 -14.91
N ARG A 389 13.37 2.75 -14.58
CA ARG A 389 14.07 3.63 -15.49
C ARG A 389 14.56 2.88 -16.73
N ASN A 390 14.38 3.49 -17.90
CA ASN A 390 14.88 3.01 -19.19
C ASN A 390 14.41 1.60 -19.59
N ARG A 391 13.24 1.16 -19.11
CA ARG A 391 12.69 -0.16 -19.39
C ARG A 391 11.16 -0.12 -19.39
N SER A 392 10.55 -0.88 -20.31
CA SER A 392 9.12 -1.18 -20.23
C SER A 392 8.86 -2.30 -19.21
N PHE A 393 7.77 -2.20 -18.50
CA PHE A 393 7.37 -3.13 -17.43
C PHE A 393 5.85 -3.26 -17.37
N HIS A 394 5.36 -4.20 -16.58
CA HIS A 394 3.93 -4.37 -16.36
C HIS A 394 3.46 -3.42 -15.24
N GLU A 395 2.59 -2.46 -15.56
CA GLU A 395 2.13 -1.42 -14.61
C GLU A 395 0.96 -1.86 -13.71
N GLY A 396 0.26 -2.93 -14.11
CA GLY A 396 -0.92 -3.42 -13.41
C GLY A 396 -0.61 -4.18 -12.12
N TRP A 397 -1.58 -4.22 -11.20
CA TRP A 397 -1.52 -5.11 -10.05
C TRP A 397 -1.54 -6.58 -10.46
N VAL A 398 -0.64 -7.36 -9.91
CA VAL A 398 -0.57 -8.81 -10.06
C VAL A 398 -0.70 -9.48 -8.70
N THR A 399 -1.71 -10.34 -8.57
CA THR A 399 -1.96 -11.09 -7.34
C THR A 399 -1.03 -12.29 -7.26
N PHE A 400 -0.57 -12.59 -6.05
CA PHE A 400 0.29 -13.73 -5.79
C PHE A 400 -0.07 -14.41 -4.46
N THR A 401 0.36 -15.64 -4.31
CA THR A 401 0.33 -16.41 -3.07
C THR A 401 1.71 -16.87 -2.68
N VAL A 402 1.86 -17.43 -1.49
CA VAL A 402 3.09 -18.04 -0.99
C VAL A 402 2.81 -19.50 -0.72
N GLU A 403 3.62 -20.38 -1.27
CA GLU A 403 3.52 -21.82 -1.06
C GLU A 403 4.82 -22.37 -0.47
N ASP A 404 4.71 -23.32 0.45
CA ASP A 404 5.84 -24.00 1.02
C ASP A 404 6.69 -24.67 -0.06
N ASN A 405 8.00 -24.63 0.09
CA ASN A 405 9.00 -25.15 -0.86
C ASN A 405 8.97 -24.52 -2.28
N LYS A 406 8.15 -23.48 -2.51
CA LYS A 406 8.05 -22.81 -3.81
C LYS A 406 8.17 -21.29 -3.72
N GLY A 407 7.90 -20.71 -2.53
CA GLY A 407 7.92 -19.28 -2.32
C GLY A 407 6.75 -18.54 -2.99
N ILE A 408 7.03 -17.44 -3.65
CA ILE A 408 6.01 -16.61 -4.36
C ILE A 408 5.55 -17.31 -5.65
N ILE A 409 4.23 -17.42 -5.80
CA ILE A 409 3.56 -17.96 -6.97
C ILE A 409 2.52 -16.96 -7.45
N PHE A 410 2.55 -16.63 -8.73
CA PHE A 410 1.68 -15.63 -9.33
C PHE A 410 0.40 -16.23 -9.89
N TYR A 411 -0.71 -15.53 -9.71
CA TYR A 411 -1.94 -15.79 -10.44
C TYR A 411 -1.85 -15.12 -11.81
N SER A 412 -1.62 -15.89 -12.87
CA SER A 412 -1.46 -15.40 -14.22
C SER A 412 -2.62 -15.84 -15.12
N LYS A 413 -2.97 -14.99 -16.09
CA LYS A 413 -3.95 -15.34 -17.13
C LYS A 413 -3.19 -15.95 -18.30
N LYS A 414 -3.62 -17.13 -18.78
CA LYS A 414 -3.01 -17.73 -19.98
C LYS A 414 -2.93 -16.71 -21.11
N PRO A 415 -1.76 -16.53 -21.75
CA PRO A 415 -1.64 -15.69 -22.93
C PRO A 415 -2.62 -16.18 -24.02
N ARG A 416 -3.16 -15.24 -24.80
CA ARG A 416 -3.89 -15.60 -26.03
C ARG A 416 -2.87 -16.21 -27.00
N LYS A 417 -3.10 -17.46 -27.42
CA LYS A 417 -2.44 -18.01 -28.60
C LYS A 417 -2.95 -17.32 -29.85
#